data_df7e826cf921cc4d2aa4670e6ced403b
#
_entry.id   df7e826cf921cc4d2aa4670e6ced403b
#
_cell.length_a   1.000
_cell.length_b   1.000
_cell.length_c   1.000
_cell.angle_alpha   90.00
_cell.angle_beta   90.00
_cell.angle_gamma   90.00
#
_symmetry.space_group_name_H-M   'P 1'
#
loop_
_entity.id
_entity.type
_entity.pdbx_description
1 polymer ?
#
loop_
_entity_poly.entity_id
_entity_poly.type
_entity_poly.pdbx_seq_one_letter_code
_entity_poly.pdbx_strand_id
1 'polypeptide(L)'
;MLLRIGLAVGSSLPLPLPPIPPLLPHSCRLLSRRRALLLLPHASSALSSSAAMAAPTPAAPVARKVPRKLAEHGDVRVDDYYWLRDDARADPAVLAHLRAENDYTAALMSVEFLRLCCGGGCNVMGLRCIVWLHKLGTDQSDDTCLYHEKDDTFSLGLHASESKKYLFVGSGSKNTSFIFYLDIPSQSKELAVLTPRVDGIDTTASHRGNHFYITRRSEEFYNSELVACPLNNVAETTVLLPHRESVKIQDVQLFENHIAVYERENGLPKATVYRLPATGEAVGQLQGGRAIDFIDPAYAVEPEPSQFHSNVVRFYYSSMRTPPSIFDYDMDTGVSVLKKIDTVLGGFDVSNYVTERKWAAASDGTQIPMSVLYRKDMVKLDGSDPMLLYGYGSYEICIDPTFRGSRFSLVDRGFVYVIAHIRGGGEMGRNWYEDGKLLKKKNTFTDFIACAEHLIENKYCTKEKLCINGRSAGGLLMGAVLNMRPDLFKAAVAGVPFVDVLTTMLDPTIPLTTAEWEEWGDPRKEEYYYYMKSYSPVDNVKAQDYPHILVTAGLNDPRVMYSEPAKFVAKLRELKTDDNLLLFKCELGAGHFSKSGRFEKLREDAFTYAFILKALGMMTPTTASSL
;
A
#
# COMPACT_ATOMS: atom_id res chain seq x y z
N MET A 1 -32.50 -17.83 11.89
CA MET A 1 -32.41 -17.86 10.42
C MET A 1 -31.05 -17.22 10.05
N LEU A 2 -30.08 -18.01 9.66
CA LEU A 2 -28.77 -17.48 9.28
C LEU A 2 -28.86 -16.96 7.83
N LEU A 3 -28.82 -15.66 7.65
CA LEU A 3 -28.74 -15.01 6.35
C LEU A 3 -27.24 -14.95 5.93
N ARG A 4 -26.95 -15.45 4.77
CA ARG A 4 -25.64 -15.21 4.11
C ARG A 4 -25.88 -14.21 2.98
N ILE A 5 -25.29 -13.04 3.07
CA ILE A 5 -25.33 -12.02 2.02
C ILE A 5 -23.99 -12.10 1.27
N GLY A 6 -24.04 -12.31 -0.03
CA GLY A 6 -22.87 -12.43 -0.89
C GLY A 6 -22.82 -11.32 -1.91
N LEU A 7 -21.62 -10.85 -2.21
CA LEU A 7 -21.31 -9.96 -3.33
C LEU A 7 -20.85 -10.82 -4.51
N ALA A 8 -21.59 -10.79 -5.63
CA ALA A 8 -21.22 -11.54 -6.83
C ALA A 8 -20.54 -10.62 -7.85
N VAL A 9 -19.42 -11.11 -8.37
CA VAL A 9 -18.72 -10.52 -9.52
C VAL A 9 -19.20 -11.28 -10.76
N GLY A 10 -19.73 -10.59 -11.75
CA GLY A 10 -20.14 -11.19 -13.00
C GLY A 10 -18.96 -11.83 -13.73
N SER A 11 -18.93 -13.16 -13.80
CA SER A 11 -18.02 -13.91 -14.67
C SER A 11 -18.81 -14.90 -15.49
N SER A 12 -18.51 -14.96 -16.79
CA SER A 12 -18.97 -15.98 -17.73
C SER A 12 -18.67 -17.39 -17.23
N LEU A 13 -19.65 -18.27 -17.33
CA LEU A 13 -19.70 -19.66 -16.89
C LEU A 13 -18.52 -20.51 -17.37
N PRO A 14 -17.89 -21.33 -16.53
CA PRO A 14 -17.14 -22.48 -16.96
C PRO A 14 -17.98 -23.78 -16.91
N LEU A 15 -17.75 -24.65 -17.89
CA LEU A 15 -18.34 -25.98 -18.04
C LEU A 15 -18.02 -26.91 -16.84
N PRO A 16 -18.86 -27.93 -16.54
CA PRO A 16 -18.70 -28.78 -15.36
C PRO A 16 -17.54 -29.78 -15.48
N LEU A 17 -16.77 -29.93 -14.40
CA LEU A 17 -15.76 -30.95 -14.21
C LEU A 17 -16.37 -32.23 -13.60
N PRO A 18 -15.83 -33.43 -13.91
CA PRO A 18 -16.32 -34.70 -13.39
C PRO A 18 -15.95 -34.96 -11.93
N PRO A 19 -16.64 -35.89 -11.21
CA PRO A 19 -16.51 -36.08 -9.77
C PRO A 19 -15.24 -36.83 -9.38
N ILE A 20 -14.63 -36.41 -8.26
CA ILE A 20 -13.44 -37.04 -7.64
C ILE A 20 -13.92 -38.07 -6.58
N PRO A 21 -13.35 -39.28 -6.52
CA PRO A 21 -13.69 -40.29 -5.53
C PRO A 21 -13.03 -40.02 -4.15
N PRO A 22 -13.58 -40.56 -3.03
CA PRO A 22 -13.12 -40.27 -1.68
C PRO A 22 -11.86 -41.06 -1.30
N LEU A 23 -10.90 -40.38 -0.66
CA LEU A 23 -9.71 -40.97 -0.04
C LEU A 23 -9.96 -41.28 1.44
N LEU A 24 -9.71 -42.52 1.83
CA LEU A 24 -9.72 -43.05 3.19
C LEU A 24 -8.43 -42.67 3.95
N PRO A 25 -8.44 -42.63 5.31
CA PRO A 25 -7.30 -42.18 6.10
C PRO A 25 -6.31 -43.30 6.40
N HIS A 26 -5.02 -43.04 6.24
CA HIS A 26 -3.96 -43.93 6.74
C HIS A 26 -3.20 -43.31 7.91
N SER A 27 -3.16 -44.13 8.95
CA SER A 27 -2.53 -43.96 10.24
C SER A 27 -1.01 -43.84 10.18
N CYS A 28 -0.51 -42.98 11.05
CA CYS A 28 0.88 -42.79 11.43
C CYS A 28 1.52 -44.04 12.05
N ARG A 29 2.70 -44.47 11.57
CA ARG A 29 3.65 -45.29 12.34
C ARG A 29 5.05 -44.72 12.22
N LEU A 30 5.59 -44.33 13.36
CA LEU A 30 6.99 -44.04 13.63
C LEU A 30 7.86 -45.28 13.40
N LEU A 31 8.98 -45.16 12.70
CA LEU A 31 10.11 -46.06 12.78
C LEU A 31 11.43 -45.28 12.71
N SER A 32 12.11 -45.31 13.82
CA SER A 32 13.52 -44.94 14.01
C SER A 32 14.46 -45.87 13.24
N ARG A 33 15.45 -45.32 12.50
CA ARG A 33 16.67 -46.08 12.17
C ARG A 33 17.93 -45.25 12.28
N ARG A 34 18.87 -45.89 12.95
CA ARG A 34 20.22 -45.47 13.37
C ARG A 34 21.20 -45.43 12.18
N ARG A 35 22.22 -44.61 12.40
CA ARG A 35 23.50 -44.40 11.70
C ARG A 35 24.11 -45.61 11.02
N ALA A 36 24.72 -45.38 9.86
CA ALA A 36 25.95 -46.08 9.44
C ALA A 36 26.89 -45.05 8.79
N LEU A 37 28.06 -44.86 9.40
CA LEU A 37 29.23 -44.19 8.82
C LEU A 37 29.86 -45.13 7.78
N LEU A 38 30.17 -44.63 6.61
CA LEU A 38 31.13 -45.21 5.66
C LEU A 38 32.23 -44.21 5.37
N LEU A 39 33.43 -44.54 5.81
CA LEU A 39 34.70 -43.90 5.50
C LEU A 39 35.11 -44.27 4.06
N LEU A 40 35.49 -43.30 3.24
CA LEU A 40 36.26 -43.51 2.01
C LEU A 40 37.49 -42.60 1.99
N PRO A 41 38.59 -42.99 1.31
CA PRO A 41 39.94 -42.52 1.63
C PRO A 41 40.33 -41.24 0.89
N HIS A 42 41.26 -40.50 1.48
CA HIS A 42 41.96 -39.34 0.96
C HIS A 42 42.70 -39.63 -0.37
N ALA A 43 42.37 -38.85 -1.41
CA ALA A 43 43.27 -38.66 -2.54
C ALA A 43 43.69 -37.18 -2.54
N SER A 44 44.95 -36.93 -2.25
CA SER A 44 45.62 -35.65 -2.41
C SER A 44 45.84 -35.39 -3.89
N SER A 45 45.16 -34.37 -4.47
CA SER A 45 45.53 -33.84 -5.76
C SER A 45 45.94 -32.37 -5.62
N ALA A 46 47.13 -32.07 -6.17
CA ALA A 46 47.76 -30.77 -6.17
C ALA A 46 46.87 -29.68 -6.84
N LEU A 47 46.62 -28.61 -6.12
CA LEU A 47 45.98 -27.41 -6.63
C LEU A 47 46.98 -26.67 -7.54
N SER A 48 46.75 -26.76 -8.86
CA SER A 48 47.27 -25.77 -9.79
C SER A 48 46.33 -24.54 -9.74
N SER A 49 46.86 -23.41 -9.33
CA SER A 49 46.19 -22.12 -9.36
C SER A 49 46.01 -21.67 -10.83
N SER A 50 44.89 -22.03 -11.46
CA SER A 50 44.43 -21.29 -12.63
C SER A 50 43.58 -20.13 -12.15
N ALA A 51 44.02 -18.89 -12.35
CA ALA A 51 43.19 -17.72 -12.20
C ALA A 51 41.95 -17.90 -13.09
N ALA A 52 40.79 -18.12 -12.47
CA ALA A 52 39.50 -18.14 -13.17
C ALA A 52 39.31 -16.73 -13.71
N MET A 53 39.42 -16.56 -15.01
CA MET A 53 38.97 -15.35 -15.71
C MET A 53 37.49 -15.15 -15.34
N ALA A 54 37.16 -14.00 -14.75
CA ALA A 54 35.76 -13.61 -14.51
C ALA A 54 34.98 -13.73 -15.83
N ALA A 55 33.87 -14.43 -15.81
CA ALA A 55 32.99 -14.51 -16.98
C ALA A 55 32.61 -13.10 -17.41
N PRO A 56 32.59 -12.79 -18.73
CA PRO A 56 32.24 -11.46 -19.20
C PRO A 56 30.84 -11.09 -18.71
N THR A 57 30.70 -9.86 -18.20
CA THR A 57 29.39 -9.32 -17.78
C THR A 57 28.41 -9.43 -18.96
N PRO A 58 27.23 -10.02 -18.80
CA PRO A 58 26.28 -10.15 -19.88
C PRO A 58 25.85 -8.76 -20.38
N ALA A 59 25.62 -8.63 -21.68
CA ALA A 59 25.11 -7.39 -22.26
C ALA A 59 23.66 -7.16 -21.81
N ALA A 60 23.33 -5.90 -21.52
CA ALA A 60 21.95 -5.53 -21.15
C ALA A 60 20.99 -5.79 -22.33
N PRO A 61 19.79 -6.33 -22.08
CA PRO A 61 18.79 -6.52 -23.13
C PRO A 61 18.39 -5.18 -23.75
N VAL A 62 18.25 -5.15 -25.08
CA VAL A 62 17.80 -3.96 -25.83
C VAL A 62 16.46 -4.26 -26.47
N ALA A 63 15.42 -3.52 -26.07
CA ALA A 63 14.12 -3.62 -26.70
C ALA A 63 14.17 -3.02 -28.13
N ARG A 64 13.60 -3.72 -29.11
CA ARG A 64 13.49 -3.19 -30.48
C ARG A 64 12.57 -1.97 -30.51
N LYS A 65 12.86 -1.02 -31.38
CA LYS A 65 11.98 0.14 -31.62
C LYS A 65 10.95 -0.18 -32.70
N VAL A 66 9.68 0.03 -32.37
CA VAL A 66 8.55 -0.08 -33.29
C VAL A 66 7.68 1.17 -33.09
N PRO A 67 7.96 2.27 -33.81
CA PRO A 67 7.33 3.55 -33.58
C PRO A 67 5.82 3.47 -33.76
N ARG A 68 5.07 3.89 -32.74
CA ARG A 68 3.62 4.10 -32.77
C ARG A 68 3.29 5.54 -32.46
N LYS A 69 2.55 6.20 -33.35
CA LYS A 69 2.06 7.56 -33.11
C LYS A 69 0.78 7.52 -32.29
N LEU A 70 0.75 8.28 -31.21
CA LEU A 70 -0.39 8.48 -30.33
C LEU A 70 -0.73 9.97 -30.39
N ALA A 71 -1.89 10.32 -30.96
CA ALA A 71 -2.31 11.70 -31.15
C ALA A 71 -3.50 12.03 -30.25
N GLU A 72 -3.39 13.11 -29.48
CA GLU A 72 -4.43 13.63 -28.59
C GLU A 72 -4.30 15.15 -28.46
N HIS A 73 -5.38 15.90 -28.48
CA HIS A 73 -5.40 17.38 -28.36
C HIS A 73 -4.39 18.10 -29.26
N GLY A 74 -4.17 17.61 -30.49
CA GLY A 74 -3.19 18.18 -31.42
C GLY A 74 -1.72 17.86 -31.10
N ASP A 75 -1.43 17.22 -29.98
CA ASP A 75 -0.12 16.71 -29.62
C ASP A 75 0.09 15.31 -30.21
N VAL A 76 1.32 15.01 -30.67
CA VAL A 76 1.68 13.71 -31.23
C VAL A 76 2.87 13.14 -30.45
N ARG A 77 2.60 12.12 -29.63
CA ARG A 77 3.64 11.34 -28.96
C ARG A 77 4.06 10.16 -29.84
N VAL A 78 5.34 9.85 -29.84
CA VAL A 78 5.86 8.62 -30.48
C VAL A 78 6.28 7.65 -29.38
N ASP A 79 5.62 6.51 -29.32
CA ASP A 79 5.94 5.42 -28.40
C ASP A 79 6.62 4.29 -29.18
N ASP A 80 7.94 4.20 -29.07
CA ASP A 80 8.75 3.18 -29.73
C ASP A 80 8.60 1.79 -29.11
N TYR A 81 8.04 1.71 -27.91
CA TYR A 81 7.96 0.51 -27.09
C TYR A 81 6.55 0.04 -26.78
N TYR A 82 5.53 0.60 -27.47
CA TYR A 82 4.13 0.21 -27.30
C TYR A 82 3.89 -1.30 -27.52
N TRP A 83 4.70 -1.93 -28.38
CA TRP A 83 4.64 -3.37 -28.65
C TRP A 83 4.91 -4.26 -27.42
N LEU A 84 5.49 -3.73 -26.35
CA LEU A 84 5.66 -4.44 -25.07
C LEU A 84 4.32 -4.65 -24.34
N ARG A 85 3.26 -3.95 -24.72
CA ARG A 85 1.93 -4.19 -24.20
C ARG A 85 1.30 -5.39 -24.93
N ASP A 86 1.07 -6.45 -24.20
CA ASP A 86 0.29 -7.62 -24.60
C ASP A 86 -0.73 -7.95 -23.53
N ASP A 87 -2.00 -7.61 -23.78
CA ASP A 87 -3.10 -7.78 -22.83
C ASP A 87 -3.42 -9.27 -22.60
N ALA A 88 -3.13 -10.13 -23.60
CA ALA A 88 -3.25 -11.58 -23.47
C ALA A 88 -2.11 -12.24 -22.69
N ARG A 89 -0.98 -11.53 -22.52
CA ARG A 89 0.23 -12.01 -21.82
C ARG A 89 0.83 -13.28 -22.39
N ALA A 90 0.69 -13.47 -23.69
CA ALA A 90 1.03 -14.69 -24.41
C ALA A 90 1.98 -14.46 -25.61
N ASP A 91 2.23 -13.20 -26.01
CA ASP A 91 3.11 -12.88 -27.14
C ASP A 91 4.54 -13.40 -26.87
N PRO A 92 5.06 -14.30 -27.72
CA PRO A 92 6.38 -14.88 -27.51
C PRO A 92 7.52 -13.87 -27.51
N ALA A 93 7.42 -12.77 -28.29
CA ALA A 93 8.47 -11.76 -28.37
C ALA A 93 8.50 -10.92 -27.09
N VAL A 94 7.34 -10.56 -26.53
CA VAL A 94 7.22 -9.88 -25.26
C VAL A 94 7.75 -10.76 -24.13
N LEU A 95 7.30 -12.00 -24.03
CA LEU A 95 7.76 -12.95 -23.01
C LEU A 95 9.26 -13.23 -23.12
N ALA A 96 9.83 -13.31 -24.34
CA ALA A 96 11.26 -13.49 -24.54
C ALA A 96 12.05 -12.27 -24.01
N HIS A 97 11.58 -11.04 -24.28
CA HIS A 97 12.21 -9.83 -23.75
C HIS A 97 12.17 -9.79 -22.23
N LEU A 98 11.03 -10.07 -21.60
CA LEU A 98 10.90 -10.11 -20.13
C LEU A 98 11.80 -11.17 -19.48
N ARG A 99 11.97 -12.34 -20.12
CA ARG A 99 12.91 -13.36 -19.65
C ARG A 99 14.36 -12.89 -19.77
N ALA A 100 14.73 -12.28 -20.89
CA ALA A 100 16.07 -11.73 -21.07
C ALA A 100 16.42 -10.68 -20.00
N GLU A 101 15.46 -9.81 -19.64
CA GLU A 101 15.61 -8.84 -18.54
C GLU A 101 15.80 -9.54 -17.17
N ASN A 102 15.02 -10.59 -16.92
CA ASN A 102 15.16 -11.38 -15.69
C ASN A 102 16.52 -12.09 -15.63
N ASP A 103 16.99 -12.67 -16.73
CA ASP A 103 18.27 -13.37 -16.82
C ASP A 103 19.44 -12.40 -16.63
N TYR A 104 19.40 -11.22 -17.25
CA TYR A 104 20.35 -10.17 -17.06
C TYR A 104 20.39 -9.69 -15.59
N THR A 105 19.22 -9.46 -15.01
CA THR A 105 19.11 -9.05 -13.62
C THR A 105 19.65 -10.13 -12.67
N ALA A 106 19.33 -11.40 -12.93
CA ALA A 106 19.83 -12.54 -12.13
C ALA A 106 21.36 -12.66 -12.23
N ALA A 107 21.94 -12.49 -13.42
CA ALA A 107 23.38 -12.56 -13.61
C ALA A 107 24.14 -11.45 -12.85
N LEU A 108 23.58 -10.26 -12.80
CA LEU A 108 24.18 -9.14 -12.05
C LEU A 108 23.94 -9.21 -10.55
N MET A 109 22.88 -9.87 -10.14
CA MET A 109 22.49 -10.03 -8.72
C MET A 109 22.93 -11.37 -8.13
N SER A 110 23.72 -12.20 -8.88
CA SER A 110 24.13 -13.54 -8.44
C SER A 110 24.80 -13.51 -7.07
N VAL A 111 24.00 -13.80 -6.07
CA VAL A 111 24.37 -14.19 -4.72
C VAL A 111 23.63 -15.50 -4.48
N GLU A 112 24.31 -16.54 -4.02
CA GLU A 112 23.71 -17.85 -3.77
C GLU A 112 22.54 -17.73 -2.81
N PHE A 113 21.30 -17.84 -3.31
CA PHE A 113 20.09 -18.01 -2.52
C PHE A 113 19.61 -19.46 -2.61
N LEU A 114 19.49 -20.11 -1.46
CA LEU A 114 18.85 -21.42 -1.29
C LEU A 114 17.41 -21.40 -1.83
N ARG A 115 17.12 -22.31 -2.77
CA ARG A 115 15.77 -22.55 -3.32
C ARG A 115 14.89 -23.33 -2.34
N LEU A 116 13.69 -22.82 -2.09
CA LEU A 116 12.55 -23.62 -1.61
C LEU A 116 11.30 -23.18 -2.41
N CYS A 117 10.67 -24.13 -3.10
CA CYS A 117 9.52 -23.90 -3.96
C CYS A 117 8.21 -24.26 -3.26
N CYS A 118 7.12 -23.48 -3.45
CA CYS A 118 5.72 -23.91 -3.42
C CYS A 118 4.84 -22.89 -4.13
N GLY A 119 3.89 -23.36 -4.94
CA GLY A 119 3.03 -22.53 -5.79
C GLY A 119 1.61 -22.34 -5.22
N GLY A 120 0.87 -21.36 -5.74
CA GLY A 120 -0.55 -21.11 -5.46
C GLY A 120 -1.09 -19.85 -6.16
N GLY A 121 -2.27 -19.94 -6.76
CA GLY A 121 -2.85 -18.95 -7.65
C GLY A 121 -3.65 -17.81 -6.97
N CYS A 122 -3.90 -16.73 -7.72
CA CYS A 122 -4.55 -15.51 -7.28
C CYS A 122 -5.78 -15.16 -8.13
N ASN A 123 -6.81 -14.58 -7.51
CA ASN A 123 -8.06 -14.13 -8.12
C ASN A 123 -8.04 -12.65 -8.47
N VAL A 124 -8.67 -12.31 -9.61
CA VAL A 124 -8.82 -10.94 -10.13
C VAL A 124 -9.88 -10.19 -9.32
N MET A 125 -9.58 -8.97 -8.87
CA MET A 125 -10.57 -8.07 -8.26
C MET A 125 -11.42 -7.43 -9.35
N GLY A 126 -12.67 -7.93 -9.53
CA GLY A 126 -13.73 -7.18 -10.21
C GLY A 126 -14.35 -6.14 -9.27
N LEU A 127 -14.79 -5.00 -9.79
CA LEU A 127 -15.59 -4.03 -9.05
C LEU A 127 -16.89 -4.69 -8.58
N ARG A 128 -17.22 -4.51 -7.30
CA ARG A 128 -18.44 -5.05 -6.72
C ARG A 128 -19.58 -4.08 -7.01
N CYS A 129 -20.52 -4.48 -7.86
CA CYS A 129 -21.61 -3.59 -8.29
C CYS A 129 -23.02 -4.09 -7.95
N ILE A 130 -23.19 -5.29 -7.40
CA ILE A 130 -24.51 -5.87 -7.10
C ILE A 130 -24.54 -6.45 -5.70
N VAL A 131 -25.64 -6.18 -4.98
CA VAL A 131 -25.96 -6.79 -3.68
C VAL A 131 -27.13 -7.75 -3.86
N TRP A 132 -26.90 -9.01 -3.49
CA TRP A 132 -27.89 -10.08 -3.53
C TRP A 132 -28.26 -10.56 -2.12
N LEU A 133 -29.54 -10.87 -1.92
CA LEU A 133 -30.04 -11.55 -0.73
C LEU A 133 -30.28 -13.01 -1.07
N HIS A 134 -29.47 -13.91 -0.47
CA HIS A 134 -29.61 -15.35 -0.58
C HIS A 134 -30.25 -15.97 0.66
N LYS A 135 -31.27 -16.83 0.48
CA LYS A 135 -31.87 -17.64 1.56
C LYS A 135 -31.10 -18.96 1.64
N LEU A 136 -30.50 -19.25 2.78
CA LEU A 136 -29.78 -20.53 2.97
C LEU A 136 -30.69 -21.71 2.76
N GLY A 137 -30.28 -22.67 1.93
CA GLY A 137 -31.03 -23.88 1.59
C GLY A 137 -31.93 -23.75 0.35
N THR A 138 -31.88 -22.61 -0.36
CA THR A 138 -32.51 -22.43 -1.68
C THR A 138 -31.48 -22.43 -2.80
N ASP A 139 -31.91 -22.55 -4.05
CA ASP A 139 -31.06 -22.39 -5.22
C ASP A 139 -30.65 -20.92 -5.39
N GLN A 140 -29.48 -20.68 -5.97
CA GLN A 140 -28.97 -19.33 -6.25
C GLN A 140 -29.86 -18.55 -7.25
N SER A 141 -30.59 -19.25 -8.12
CA SER A 141 -31.58 -18.64 -9.02
C SER A 141 -32.74 -17.96 -8.31
N ASP A 142 -33.00 -18.31 -7.03
CA ASP A 142 -34.03 -17.71 -6.19
C ASP A 142 -33.57 -16.46 -5.45
N ASP A 143 -32.30 -16.02 -5.68
CA ASP A 143 -31.74 -14.86 -5.03
C ASP A 143 -32.47 -13.57 -5.44
N THR A 144 -32.64 -12.68 -4.47
CA THR A 144 -33.24 -11.37 -4.70
C THR A 144 -32.17 -10.32 -4.86
N CYS A 145 -32.11 -9.61 -6.00
CA CYS A 145 -31.27 -8.44 -6.15
C CYS A 145 -31.81 -7.29 -5.29
N LEU A 146 -31.02 -6.85 -4.30
CA LEU A 146 -31.38 -5.73 -3.44
C LEU A 146 -30.97 -4.39 -4.02
N TYR A 147 -29.80 -4.33 -4.66
CA TYR A 147 -29.27 -3.12 -5.25
C TYR A 147 -28.26 -3.44 -6.37
N HIS A 148 -28.30 -2.65 -7.44
CA HIS A 148 -27.35 -2.71 -8.54
C HIS A 148 -26.80 -1.30 -8.83
N GLU A 149 -25.51 -1.08 -8.52
CA GLU A 149 -24.79 0.14 -8.90
C GLU A 149 -24.44 0.06 -10.40
N LYS A 150 -24.85 1.09 -11.13
CA LYS A 150 -24.62 1.17 -12.58
C LYS A 150 -23.48 2.09 -12.97
N ASP A 151 -23.02 2.89 -12.03
CA ASP A 151 -21.88 3.79 -12.20
C ASP A 151 -20.61 3.02 -11.89
N ASP A 152 -19.75 2.83 -12.88
CA ASP A 152 -18.51 2.05 -12.79
C ASP A 152 -17.39 2.77 -12.02
N THR A 153 -17.61 4.04 -11.63
CA THR A 153 -16.72 4.76 -10.70
C THR A 153 -17.02 4.43 -9.24
N PHE A 154 -18.18 3.81 -8.94
CA PHE A 154 -18.62 3.44 -7.60
C PHE A 154 -18.40 1.96 -7.30
N SER A 155 -18.15 1.65 -6.04
CA SER A 155 -18.05 0.29 -5.51
C SER A 155 -18.95 0.09 -4.30
N LEU A 156 -19.45 -1.16 -4.12
CA LEU A 156 -20.33 -1.51 -3.02
C LEU A 156 -19.58 -2.13 -1.85
N GLY A 157 -19.95 -1.73 -0.64
CA GLY A 157 -19.51 -2.31 0.62
C GLY A 157 -20.67 -2.74 1.50
N LEU A 158 -20.46 -3.77 2.31
CA LEU A 158 -21.45 -4.29 3.27
C LEU A 158 -20.82 -4.37 4.66
N HIS A 159 -21.50 -3.84 5.66
CA HIS A 159 -21.13 -4.05 7.06
C HIS A 159 -22.36 -4.11 7.97
N ALA A 160 -22.26 -4.90 9.04
CA ALA A 160 -23.29 -4.94 10.06
C ALA A 160 -23.01 -3.87 11.12
N SER A 161 -24.06 -3.20 11.59
CA SER A 161 -23.95 -2.32 12.75
C SER A 161 -23.38 -3.05 13.97
N GLU A 162 -22.75 -2.34 14.88
CA GLU A 162 -22.19 -2.87 16.13
C GLU A 162 -23.26 -3.55 16.97
N SER A 163 -24.46 -2.98 16.97
CA SER A 163 -25.67 -3.52 17.65
C SER A 163 -26.22 -4.78 16.99
N LYS A 164 -25.76 -5.17 15.78
CA LYS A 164 -26.27 -6.28 14.95
C LYS A 164 -27.74 -6.15 14.53
N LYS A 165 -28.34 -4.97 14.67
CA LYS A 165 -29.76 -4.72 14.28
C LYS A 165 -29.90 -4.28 12.82
N TYR A 166 -28.89 -3.66 12.27
CA TYR A 166 -28.88 -3.13 10.90
C TYR A 166 -27.72 -3.67 10.08
N LEU A 167 -28.00 -3.89 8.79
CA LEU A 167 -26.98 -4.10 7.78
C LEU A 167 -26.91 -2.82 6.94
N PHE A 168 -25.74 -2.25 6.81
CA PHE A 168 -25.48 -1.12 5.93
C PHE A 168 -24.95 -1.59 4.58
N VAL A 169 -25.48 -0.97 3.52
CA VAL A 169 -25.02 -1.12 2.14
C VAL A 169 -24.52 0.25 1.72
N GLY A 170 -23.21 0.40 1.67
CA GLY A 170 -22.56 1.62 1.19
C GLY A 170 -22.23 1.50 -0.29
N SER A 171 -22.47 2.56 -1.06
CA SER A 171 -21.95 2.74 -2.42
C SER A 171 -21.07 3.98 -2.45
N GLY A 172 -19.83 3.88 -2.95
CA GLY A 172 -18.88 4.99 -2.90
C GLY A 172 -17.85 5.00 -4.01
N SER A 173 -17.52 6.22 -4.46
CA SER A 173 -16.34 6.58 -5.23
C SER A 173 -15.23 7.11 -4.30
N LYS A 174 -14.21 7.78 -4.83
CA LYS A 174 -13.17 8.42 -3.99
C LYS A 174 -13.64 9.70 -3.29
N ASN A 175 -14.70 10.33 -3.78
CA ASN A 175 -15.15 11.64 -3.29
C ASN A 175 -16.58 11.64 -2.80
N THR A 176 -17.39 10.66 -3.18
CA THR A 176 -18.84 10.61 -2.94
C THR A 176 -19.23 9.23 -2.43
N SER A 177 -20.01 9.18 -1.36
CA SER A 177 -20.65 7.95 -0.92
C SER A 177 -22.07 8.17 -0.42
N PHE A 178 -22.85 7.11 -0.43
CA PHE A 178 -24.20 7.10 0.13
C PHE A 178 -24.51 5.74 0.74
N ILE A 179 -25.45 5.69 1.69
CA ILE A 179 -25.69 4.52 2.50
C ILE A 179 -27.17 4.16 2.51
N PHE A 180 -27.45 2.89 2.23
CA PHE A 180 -28.71 2.25 2.54
C PHE A 180 -28.59 1.41 3.81
N TYR A 181 -29.71 1.12 4.46
CA TYR A 181 -29.75 0.16 5.55
C TYR A 181 -30.90 -0.85 5.39
N LEU A 182 -30.66 -2.03 5.92
CA LEU A 182 -31.66 -3.09 6.06
C LEU A 182 -31.92 -3.32 7.56
N ASP A 183 -33.17 -3.23 7.98
CA ASP A 183 -33.59 -3.54 9.35
C ASP A 183 -33.70 -5.05 9.51
N ILE A 184 -32.75 -5.68 10.20
CA ILE A 184 -32.67 -7.13 10.38
C ILE A 184 -33.82 -7.65 11.26
N PRO A 185 -34.18 -7.05 12.42
CA PRO A 185 -35.33 -7.43 13.25
C PRO A 185 -36.67 -7.41 12.52
N SER A 186 -36.89 -6.45 11.64
CA SER A 186 -38.17 -6.33 10.91
C SER A 186 -38.35 -7.40 9.84
N GLN A 187 -37.30 -8.16 9.51
CA GLN A 187 -37.26 -9.12 8.39
C GLN A 187 -37.61 -8.49 7.02
N SER A 188 -37.52 -7.17 6.91
CA SER A 188 -37.68 -6.46 5.64
C SER A 188 -36.65 -6.96 4.64
N LYS A 189 -37.05 -7.01 3.37
CA LYS A 189 -36.14 -7.26 2.24
C LYS A 189 -35.89 -5.98 1.44
N GLU A 190 -36.36 -4.84 1.91
CA GLU A 190 -36.24 -3.57 1.23
C GLU A 190 -35.15 -2.72 1.90
N LEU A 191 -34.28 -2.14 1.09
CA LEU A 191 -33.26 -1.18 1.53
C LEU A 191 -33.91 0.19 1.71
N ALA A 192 -33.74 0.78 2.89
CA ALA A 192 -34.08 2.17 3.14
C ALA A 192 -32.86 3.07 2.97
N VAL A 193 -33.07 4.31 2.47
CA VAL A 193 -32.00 5.29 2.33
C VAL A 193 -31.68 5.88 3.71
N LEU A 194 -30.42 5.81 4.11
CA LEU A 194 -29.92 6.52 5.29
C LEU A 194 -29.29 7.87 4.90
N THR A 195 -28.37 7.85 3.96
CA THR A 195 -27.77 9.07 3.39
C THR A 195 -27.97 9.05 1.88
N PRO A 196 -28.52 10.11 1.27
CA PRO A 196 -28.71 10.17 -0.17
C PRO A 196 -27.40 10.39 -0.90
N ARG A 197 -27.35 10.01 -2.20
CA ARG A 197 -26.23 10.33 -3.08
C ARG A 197 -26.20 11.83 -3.37
N VAL A 198 -25.17 12.49 -2.90
CA VAL A 198 -24.88 13.91 -3.18
C VAL A 198 -23.42 14.04 -3.53
N ASP A 199 -23.10 14.57 -4.70
CA ASP A 199 -21.73 14.69 -5.18
C ASP A 199 -20.85 15.49 -4.19
N GLY A 200 -19.65 14.97 -3.92
CA GLY A 200 -18.70 15.57 -2.98
C GLY A 200 -19.00 15.30 -1.50
N ILE A 201 -20.10 14.60 -1.17
CA ILE A 201 -20.39 14.17 0.20
C ILE A 201 -20.00 12.70 0.38
N ASP A 202 -19.17 12.44 1.40
CA ASP A 202 -18.74 11.10 1.79
C ASP A 202 -19.23 10.80 3.22
N THR A 203 -19.78 9.61 3.44
CA THR A 203 -20.44 9.25 4.69
C THR A 203 -20.11 7.84 5.14
N THR A 204 -20.00 7.64 6.47
CA THR A 204 -20.00 6.32 7.11
C THR A 204 -21.06 6.28 8.20
N ALA A 205 -21.58 5.10 8.54
CA ALA A 205 -22.66 4.97 9.51
C ALA A 205 -22.42 3.86 10.51
N SER A 206 -22.86 4.12 11.75
CA SER A 206 -22.91 3.19 12.88
C SER A 206 -24.26 3.30 13.58
N HIS A 207 -24.61 2.36 14.47
CA HIS A 207 -25.91 2.35 15.14
C HIS A 207 -25.83 2.07 16.63
N ARG A 208 -26.54 2.89 17.43
CA ARG A 208 -26.74 2.66 18.87
C ARG A 208 -28.11 3.17 19.32
N GLY A 209 -28.82 2.33 20.05
CA GLY A 209 -30.12 2.70 20.66
C GLY A 209 -31.15 3.08 19.61
N ASN A 210 -31.66 4.31 19.66
CA ASN A 210 -32.64 4.87 18.74
C ASN A 210 -32.01 5.87 17.72
N HIS A 211 -30.67 5.82 17.53
CA HIS A 211 -29.97 6.74 16.64
C HIS A 211 -28.99 6.02 15.72
N PHE A 212 -28.88 6.50 14.49
CA PHE A 212 -27.71 6.30 13.67
C PHE A 212 -26.67 7.40 13.98
N TYR A 213 -25.40 7.02 13.95
CA TYR A 213 -24.25 7.90 14.11
C TYR A 213 -23.54 7.94 12.76
N ILE A 214 -23.40 9.12 12.20
CA ILE A 214 -22.90 9.31 10.83
C ILE A 214 -21.68 10.22 10.89
N THR A 215 -20.53 9.72 10.42
CA THR A 215 -19.42 10.57 10.08
C THR A 215 -19.63 11.04 8.65
N ARG A 216 -19.60 12.34 8.41
CA ARG A 216 -19.81 12.92 7.09
C ARG A 216 -18.73 13.94 6.75
N ARG A 217 -18.34 13.98 5.49
CA ARG A 217 -17.36 14.87 4.91
C ARG A 217 -17.96 15.59 3.71
N SER A 218 -17.62 16.86 3.54
CA SER A 218 -17.95 17.69 2.37
C SER A 218 -16.81 18.67 2.13
N GLU A 219 -16.99 19.60 1.20
CA GLU A 219 -16.06 20.70 0.99
C GLU A 219 -16.01 21.63 2.22
N GLU A 220 -17.15 21.88 2.88
CA GLU A 220 -17.26 22.74 4.06
C GLU A 220 -16.62 22.09 5.30
N PHE A 221 -16.82 20.77 5.50
CA PHE A 221 -16.26 20.00 6.64
C PHE A 221 -15.32 18.91 6.14
N TYR A 222 -14.26 19.36 5.49
CA TYR A 222 -13.32 18.48 4.77
C TYR A 222 -12.58 17.46 5.66
N ASN A 223 -12.40 17.73 6.96
CA ASN A 223 -11.83 16.79 7.94
C ASN A 223 -12.90 15.98 8.68
N SER A 224 -14.12 15.98 8.17
CA SER A 224 -15.30 15.31 8.70
C SER A 224 -15.87 15.93 9.98
N GLU A 225 -17.14 15.73 10.19
CA GLU A 225 -17.86 15.92 11.45
C GLU A 225 -18.63 14.64 11.81
N LEU A 226 -18.96 14.47 13.09
CA LEU A 226 -19.80 13.38 13.57
C LEU A 226 -21.16 13.91 13.95
N VAL A 227 -22.21 13.33 13.39
CA VAL A 227 -23.61 13.67 13.71
C VAL A 227 -24.38 12.42 14.15
N ALA A 228 -25.50 12.62 14.85
CA ALA A 228 -26.48 11.57 15.09
C ALA A 228 -27.83 11.98 14.51
N CYS A 229 -28.61 10.99 14.03
CA CYS A 229 -29.98 11.19 13.62
C CYS A 229 -30.89 10.10 14.24
N PRO A 230 -32.13 10.42 14.63
CA PRO A 230 -33.06 9.44 15.18
C PRO A 230 -33.55 8.50 14.08
N LEU A 231 -33.83 7.24 14.43
CA LEU A 231 -34.28 6.19 13.50
C LEU A 231 -35.60 6.54 12.79
N ASN A 232 -36.47 7.30 13.44
CA ASN A 232 -37.77 7.70 12.90
C ASN A 232 -37.71 8.96 12.01
N ASN A 233 -36.60 9.68 12.02
CA ASN A 233 -36.40 10.87 11.19
C ASN A 233 -34.90 11.06 10.87
N VAL A 234 -34.41 10.32 9.87
CA VAL A 234 -32.98 10.35 9.48
C VAL A 234 -32.54 11.69 8.88
N ALA A 235 -33.48 12.57 8.54
CA ALA A 235 -33.18 13.91 8.02
C ALA A 235 -32.81 14.90 9.13
N GLU A 236 -33.21 14.64 10.37
CA GLU A 236 -32.90 15.48 11.52
C GLU A 236 -31.57 15.07 12.13
N THR A 237 -30.56 15.94 12.04
CA THR A 237 -29.23 15.64 12.55
C THR A 237 -28.84 16.54 13.71
N THR A 238 -28.21 15.94 14.73
CA THR A 238 -27.57 16.65 15.85
C THR A 238 -26.06 16.49 15.73
N VAL A 239 -25.33 17.61 15.73
CA VAL A 239 -23.86 17.58 15.67
C VAL A 239 -23.29 17.12 17.02
N LEU A 240 -22.53 16.02 17.01
CA LEU A 240 -21.86 15.46 18.18
C LEU A 240 -20.41 15.94 18.30
N LEU A 241 -19.67 15.93 17.19
CA LEU A 241 -18.33 16.53 17.06
C LEU A 241 -18.33 17.38 15.78
N PRO A 242 -18.19 18.70 15.90
CA PRO A 242 -18.12 19.57 14.73
C PRO A 242 -16.80 19.37 13.98
N HIS A 243 -16.77 19.79 12.73
CA HIS A 243 -15.56 19.88 11.93
C HIS A 243 -14.46 20.69 12.63
N ARG A 244 -13.21 20.28 12.46
CA ARG A 244 -12.01 20.96 12.96
C ARG A 244 -10.94 20.98 11.85
N GLU A 245 -10.37 22.13 11.59
CA GLU A 245 -9.40 22.32 10.50
C GLU A 245 -8.13 21.48 10.69
N SER A 246 -7.66 21.33 11.95
CA SER A 246 -6.42 20.64 12.29
C SER A 246 -6.59 19.16 12.67
N VAL A 247 -7.84 18.69 12.81
CA VAL A 247 -8.15 17.32 13.29
C VAL A 247 -9.11 16.63 12.35
N LYS A 248 -8.66 15.55 11.74
CA LYS A 248 -9.50 14.70 10.89
C LYS A 248 -10.09 13.55 11.70
N ILE A 249 -11.41 13.38 11.66
CA ILE A 249 -12.07 12.15 12.14
C ILE A 249 -11.83 11.06 11.09
N GLN A 250 -11.21 9.95 11.50
CA GLN A 250 -10.90 8.82 10.63
C GLN A 250 -11.94 7.69 10.76
N ASP A 251 -12.31 7.38 12.00
CA ASP A 251 -13.24 6.28 12.30
C ASP A 251 -13.90 6.48 13.66
N VAL A 252 -15.01 5.81 13.89
CA VAL A 252 -15.69 5.77 15.18
C VAL A 252 -16.09 4.34 15.52
N GLN A 253 -15.93 3.95 16.78
CA GLN A 253 -16.35 2.66 17.29
C GLN A 253 -17.36 2.85 18.42
N LEU A 254 -18.60 2.39 18.20
CA LEU A 254 -19.69 2.54 19.15
C LEU A 254 -19.78 1.36 20.12
N PHE A 255 -20.03 1.71 21.36
CA PHE A 255 -20.36 0.79 22.47
C PHE A 255 -21.69 1.17 23.10
N GLU A 256 -22.18 0.33 24.00
CA GLU A 256 -23.45 0.60 24.67
C GLU A 256 -23.43 1.93 25.46
N ASN A 257 -22.33 2.26 26.15
CA ASN A 257 -22.21 3.43 27.00
C ASN A 257 -21.09 4.41 26.61
N HIS A 258 -20.32 4.08 25.56
CA HIS A 258 -19.17 4.85 25.14
C HIS A 258 -19.08 4.96 23.62
N ILE A 259 -18.29 5.91 23.17
CA ILE A 259 -17.81 6.00 21.79
C ILE A 259 -16.30 6.26 21.79
N ALA A 260 -15.54 5.45 21.05
CA ALA A 260 -14.16 5.72 20.76
C ALA A 260 -14.07 6.39 19.38
N VAL A 261 -13.44 7.56 19.31
CA VAL A 261 -13.24 8.35 18.09
C VAL A 261 -11.76 8.28 17.73
N TYR A 262 -11.47 7.75 16.54
CA TYR A 262 -10.13 7.68 15.98
C TYR A 262 -9.93 8.90 15.08
N GLU A 263 -8.91 9.67 15.38
CA GLU A 263 -8.64 10.96 14.77
C GLU A 263 -7.20 11.03 14.28
N ARG A 264 -6.94 12.01 13.46
CA ARG A 264 -5.56 12.37 13.08
C ARG A 264 -5.35 13.85 13.33
N GLU A 265 -4.34 14.16 14.12
CA GLU A 265 -3.99 15.52 14.50
C GLU A 265 -2.48 15.70 14.34
N ASN A 266 -2.07 16.77 13.67
CA ASN A 266 -0.66 17.06 13.44
C ASN A 266 0.15 15.87 12.87
N GLY A 267 -0.46 15.08 11.96
CA GLY A 267 0.15 13.92 11.30
C GLY A 267 0.26 12.63 12.13
N LEU A 268 -0.30 12.60 13.34
CA LEU A 268 -0.31 11.43 14.22
C LEU A 268 -1.74 10.93 14.46
N PRO A 269 -1.95 9.60 14.52
CA PRO A 269 -3.21 9.06 14.96
C PRO A 269 -3.46 9.35 16.44
N LYS A 270 -4.72 9.56 16.81
CA LYS A 270 -5.19 9.83 18.15
C LYS A 270 -6.48 9.06 18.39
N ALA A 271 -6.68 8.51 19.55
CA ALA A 271 -7.92 7.87 19.95
C ALA A 271 -8.47 8.59 21.19
N THR A 272 -9.73 9.03 21.13
CA THR A 272 -10.41 9.73 22.22
C THR A 272 -11.69 8.99 22.57
N VAL A 273 -11.88 8.68 23.85
CA VAL A 273 -13.06 7.98 24.36
C VAL A 273 -13.98 8.98 25.05
N TYR A 274 -15.27 8.93 24.66
CA TYR A 274 -16.34 9.72 25.28
C TYR A 274 -17.36 8.80 25.91
N ARG A 275 -17.95 9.24 27.04
CA ARG A 275 -19.13 8.60 27.61
C ARG A 275 -20.37 9.10 26.89
N LEU A 276 -21.28 8.19 26.58
CA LEU A 276 -22.57 8.51 25.97
C LEU A 276 -23.68 8.54 27.02
N PRO A 277 -24.75 9.34 26.83
CA PRO A 277 -25.95 9.30 27.67
C PRO A 277 -26.60 7.91 27.63
N ALA A 278 -27.47 7.60 28.57
CA ALA A 278 -28.18 6.33 28.59
C ALA A 278 -28.98 6.11 27.29
N THR A 279 -29.11 4.84 26.89
CA THR A 279 -29.90 4.50 25.70
C THR A 279 -31.34 4.98 25.85
N GLY A 280 -31.82 5.83 24.93
CA GLY A 280 -33.14 6.46 24.99
C GLY A 280 -33.14 7.90 25.46
N GLU A 281 -32.06 8.39 26.04
CA GLU A 281 -31.86 9.81 26.30
C GLU A 281 -31.45 10.58 25.05
N ALA A 282 -31.66 11.90 25.08
CA ALA A 282 -31.24 12.77 23.98
C ALA A 282 -29.70 12.78 23.81
N VAL A 283 -29.26 12.68 22.58
CA VAL A 283 -27.84 12.79 22.23
C VAL A 283 -27.53 14.24 21.89
N GLY A 284 -26.39 14.73 22.39
CA GLY A 284 -25.91 16.09 22.14
C GLY A 284 -24.39 16.10 21.91
N GLN A 285 -23.82 17.28 21.84
CA GLN A 285 -22.38 17.45 21.63
C GLN A 285 -21.56 16.66 22.67
N LEU A 286 -20.60 15.86 22.17
CA LEU A 286 -19.68 15.08 23.02
C LEU A 286 -18.76 15.99 23.81
N GLN A 287 -18.67 15.75 25.11
CA GLN A 287 -17.83 16.52 26.04
C GLN A 287 -17.06 15.57 26.97
N GLY A 288 -15.96 16.08 27.56
CA GLY A 288 -15.20 15.33 28.55
C GLY A 288 -14.46 14.13 27.99
N GLY A 289 -14.10 14.15 26.70
CA GLY A 289 -13.33 13.09 26.06
C GLY A 289 -11.99 12.85 26.73
N ARG A 290 -11.64 11.58 26.93
CA ARG A 290 -10.33 11.15 27.44
C ARG A 290 -9.51 10.58 26.29
N ALA A 291 -8.39 11.26 25.97
CA ALA A 291 -7.43 10.76 24.99
C ALA A 291 -6.66 9.57 25.58
N ILE A 292 -6.32 8.61 24.70
CA ILE A 292 -5.41 7.48 25.02
C ILE A 292 -3.98 7.96 24.73
N ASP A 293 -3.08 7.81 25.70
CA ASP A 293 -1.68 8.19 25.56
C ASP A 293 -0.86 7.07 24.90
N PHE A 294 0.06 7.45 24.02
CA PHE A 294 0.97 6.54 23.30
C PHE A 294 2.43 6.93 23.56
N ILE A 295 3.32 5.94 23.56
CA ILE A 295 4.68 6.09 24.09
C ILE A 295 5.66 6.64 23.05
N ASP A 296 5.56 6.19 21.80
CA ASP A 296 6.54 6.53 20.75
C ASP A 296 6.23 7.90 20.12
N PRO A 297 7.24 8.63 19.61
CA PRO A 297 7.03 9.95 18.99
C PRO A 297 6.33 9.87 17.61
N ALA A 298 6.34 8.67 16.98
CA ALA A 298 5.64 8.38 15.75
C ALA A 298 5.19 6.91 15.77
N TYR A 299 3.91 6.66 15.55
CA TYR A 299 3.26 5.36 15.75
C TYR A 299 2.02 5.20 14.87
N ALA A 300 1.50 3.98 14.84
CA ALA A 300 0.22 3.61 14.26
C ALA A 300 -0.73 3.12 15.36
N VAL A 301 -1.99 3.47 15.23
CA VAL A 301 -3.10 2.97 16.07
C VAL A 301 -4.27 2.66 15.17
N GLU A 302 -4.83 1.46 15.31
CA GLU A 302 -6.00 1.03 14.55
C GLU A 302 -7.03 0.38 15.50
N PRO A 303 -8.35 0.59 15.27
CA PRO A 303 -9.38 -0.10 16.04
C PRO A 303 -9.32 -1.61 15.78
N GLU A 304 -9.47 -2.38 16.83
CA GLU A 304 -9.65 -3.83 16.75
C GLU A 304 -11.11 -4.21 17.07
N PRO A 305 -11.63 -5.32 16.55
CA PRO A 305 -12.98 -5.75 16.85
C PRO A 305 -13.25 -5.85 18.36
N SER A 306 -14.25 -5.14 18.84
CA SER A 306 -14.67 -5.11 20.23
C SER A 306 -16.15 -5.51 20.36
N GLN A 307 -16.57 -5.97 21.53
CA GLN A 307 -17.96 -6.31 21.76
C GLN A 307 -18.77 -5.06 22.14
N PHE A 308 -19.93 -4.87 21.52
CA PHE A 308 -20.77 -3.67 21.71
C PHE A 308 -21.13 -3.39 23.18
N HIS A 309 -21.42 -4.43 23.97
CA HIS A 309 -21.80 -4.31 25.39
C HIS A 309 -20.58 -4.23 26.34
N SER A 310 -19.37 -4.17 25.81
CA SER A 310 -18.16 -4.06 26.61
C SER A 310 -17.86 -2.59 26.99
N ASN A 311 -17.25 -2.39 28.14
CA ASN A 311 -16.62 -1.11 28.50
C ASN A 311 -15.12 -1.07 28.14
N VAL A 312 -14.65 -2.07 27.37
CA VAL A 312 -13.25 -2.17 26.94
C VAL A 312 -13.17 -1.98 25.44
N VAL A 313 -12.39 -0.98 25.00
CA VAL A 313 -12.00 -0.83 23.61
C VAL A 313 -10.66 -1.53 23.39
N ARG A 314 -10.59 -2.34 22.35
CA ARG A 314 -9.35 -3.00 21.91
C ARG A 314 -8.77 -2.25 20.73
N PHE A 315 -7.44 -2.06 20.72
CA PHE A 315 -6.74 -1.42 19.61
C PHE A 315 -5.39 -2.09 19.34
N TYR A 316 -5.02 -2.05 18.08
CA TYR A 316 -3.67 -2.34 17.61
C TYR A 316 -2.78 -1.11 17.81
N TYR A 317 -1.54 -1.34 18.24
CA TYR A 317 -0.50 -0.33 18.35
C TYR A 317 0.80 -0.85 17.79
N SER A 318 1.51 -0.02 17.05
CA SER A 318 2.87 -0.30 16.58
C SER A 318 3.63 0.99 16.33
N SER A 319 4.96 0.93 16.39
CA SER A 319 5.84 1.98 15.89
C SER A 319 6.94 1.40 15.02
N MET A 320 7.82 2.22 14.46
CA MET A 320 8.94 1.69 13.67
C MET A 320 9.88 0.81 14.51
N ARG A 321 9.92 0.96 15.85
CA ARG A 321 10.73 0.16 16.78
C ARG A 321 9.89 -0.76 17.69
N THR A 322 8.60 -0.45 17.91
CA THR A 322 7.74 -1.25 18.78
C THR A 322 6.97 -2.27 17.96
N PRO A 323 7.16 -3.59 18.21
CA PRO A 323 6.45 -4.65 17.50
C PRO A 323 4.93 -4.53 17.61
N PRO A 324 4.16 -5.14 16.66
CA PRO A 324 2.71 -5.21 16.72
C PRO A 324 2.22 -5.63 18.10
N SER A 325 1.39 -4.79 18.69
CA SER A 325 0.90 -4.94 20.07
C SER A 325 -0.60 -4.74 20.12
N ILE A 326 -1.29 -5.55 20.92
CA ILE A 326 -2.74 -5.44 21.15
C ILE A 326 -2.93 -4.97 22.59
N PHE A 327 -3.70 -3.91 22.74
CA PHE A 327 -4.06 -3.34 24.04
C PHE A 327 -5.57 -3.42 24.24
N ASP A 328 -5.96 -3.62 25.50
CA ASP A 328 -7.30 -3.39 26.00
C ASP A 328 -7.27 -2.11 26.86
N TYR A 329 -8.14 -1.17 26.54
CA TYR A 329 -8.31 0.07 27.29
C TYR A 329 -9.69 0.07 27.95
N ASP A 330 -9.71 0.13 29.26
CA ASP A 330 -10.94 0.27 30.03
C ASP A 330 -11.45 1.71 29.95
N MET A 331 -12.61 1.89 29.33
CA MET A 331 -13.17 3.20 29.01
C MET A 331 -13.71 3.95 30.23
N ASP A 332 -14.04 3.24 31.32
CA ASP A 332 -14.48 3.85 32.58
C ASP A 332 -13.28 4.32 33.41
N THR A 333 -12.26 3.49 33.57
CA THR A 333 -11.10 3.78 34.43
C THR A 333 -9.97 4.52 33.71
N GLY A 334 -9.86 4.35 32.40
CA GLY A 334 -8.76 4.91 31.59
C GLY A 334 -7.47 4.09 31.66
N VAL A 335 -7.54 2.84 32.07
CA VAL A 335 -6.37 1.96 32.19
C VAL A 335 -6.14 1.17 30.92
N SER A 336 -4.93 1.27 30.33
CA SER A 336 -4.46 0.44 29.21
C SER A 336 -3.75 -0.81 29.72
N VAL A 337 -4.11 -1.97 29.17
CA VAL A 337 -3.48 -3.26 29.49
C VAL A 337 -2.95 -3.90 28.21
N LEU A 338 -1.66 -4.17 28.14
CA LEU A 338 -1.06 -4.94 27.04
C LEU A 338 -1.53 -6.40 27.12
N LYS A 339 -2.16 -6.86 26.04
CA LYS A 339 -2.69 -8.23 25.91
C LYS A 339 -1.76 -9.14 25.12
N LYS A 340 -1.16 -8.60 24.08
CA LYS A 340 -0.27 -9.34 23.20
C LYS A 340 0.78 -8.41 22.62
N ILE A 341 2.01 -8.90 22.46
CA ILE A 341 3.05 -8.30 21.65
C ILE A 341 3.65 -9.38 20.75
N ASP A 342 3.87 -9.08 19.49
CA ASP A 342 4.49 -10.03 18.58
C ASP A 342 5.96 -10.23 18.92
N THR A 343 6.37 -11.49 19.01
CA THR A 343 7.75 -11.86 19.32
C THR A 343 8.64 -11.64 18.11
N VAL A 344 9.72 -10.91 18.28
CA VAL A 344 10.77 -10.72 17.28
C VAL A 344 11.92 -11.67 17.60
N LEU A 345 12.17 -12.60 16.69
CA LEU A 345 13.26 -13.56 16.85
C LEU A 345 14.61 -12.93 16.48
N GLY A 346 15.71 -13.47 17.00
CA GLY A 346 17.06 -13.03 16.63
C GLY A 346 17.70 -12.02 17.57
N GLY A 347 17.23 -11.91 18.82
CA GLY A 347 17.86 -11.07 19.85
C GLY A 347 17.54 -9.58 19.73
N PHE A 348 16.34 -9.25 19.22
CA PHE A 348 15.85 -7.88 19.12
C PHE A 348 15.67 -7.25 20.51
N ASP A 349 16.30 -6.09 20.72
CA ASP A 349 16.11 -5.24 21.90
C ASP A 349 15.73 -3.84 21.47
N VAL A 350 14.48 -3.44 21.74
CA VAL A 350 13.90 -2.14 21.37
C VAL A 350 14.73 -0.96 21.86
N SER A 351 15.45 -1.11 22.97
CA SER A 351 16.26 -0.03 23.57
C SER A 351 17.46 0.38 22.70
N ASN A 352 17.88 -0.45 21.74
CA ASN A 352 18.96 -0.14 20.82
C ASN A 352 18.54 0.80 19.68
N TYR A 353 17.23 0.97 19.45
CA TYR A 353 16.70 1.72 18.32
C TYR A 353 16.08 3.04 18.77
N VAL A 354 16.32 4.05 17.96
CA VAL A 354 15.75 5.40 18.13
C VAL A 354 14.76 5.68 17.03
N THR A 355 13.61 6.22 17.43
CA THR A 355 12.64 6.80 16.48
C THR A 355 12.52 8.29 16.75
N GLU A 356 12.49 9.07 15.66
CA GLU A 356 12.34 10.53 15.71
C GLU A 356 11.26 10.97 14.75
N ARG A 357 10.70 12.14 15.02
CA ARG A 357 9.85 12.86 14.10
C ARG A 357 10.54 14.15 13.70
N LYS A 358 10.68 14.36 12.38
CA LYS A 358 11.33 15.52 11.78
C LYS A 358 10.39 16.22 10.80
N TRP A 359 10.76 17.41 10.38
CA TRP A 359 10.01 18.23 9.46
C TRP A 359 10.96 18.83 8.43
N ALA A 360 10.58 18.74 7.14
CA ALA A 360 11.23 19.42 6.05
C ALA A 360 10.32 20.54 5.55
N ALA A 361 10.89 21.66 5.14
CA ALA A 361 10.15 22.74 4.53
C ALA A 361 10.15 22.58 3.01
N ALA A 362 8.97 22.45 2.40
CA ALA A 362 8.81 22.53 0.95
C ALA A 362 9.04 23.96 0.45
N SER A 363 9.23 24.13 -0.86
CA SER A 363 9.51 25.44 -1.49
C SER A 363 8.36 26.46 -1.32
N ASP A 364 7.15 25.98 -1.08
CA ASP A 364 5.95 26.80 -0.78
C ASP A 364 5.77 27.08 0.73
N GLY A 365 6.72 26.67 1.57
CA GLY A 365 6.69 26.84 3.04
C GLY A 365 5.95 25.74 3.79
N THR A 366 5.32 24.79 3.10
CA THR A 366 4.60 23.66 3.71
C THR A 366 5.57 22.79 4.50
N GLN A 367 5.21 22.46 5.75
CA GLN A 367 6.02 21.60 6.61
C GLN A 367 5.67 20.14 6.40
N ILE A 368 6.63 19.35 5.91
CA ILE A 368 6.46 17.93 5.56
C ILE A 368 6.95 17.07 6.71
N PRO A 369 6.09 16.26 7.37
CA PRO A 369 6.54 15.39 8.44
C PRO A 369 7.30 14.18 7.91
N MET A 370 8.30 13.74 8.69
CA MET A 370 9.09 12.54 8.43
C MET A 370 9.19 11.70 9.70
N SER A 371 9.10 10.37 9.56
CA SER A 371 9.40 9.41 10.63
C SER A 371 10.74 8.77 10.37
N VAL A 372 11.65 8.83 11.34
CA VAL A 372 13.04 8.37 11.24
C VAL A 372 13.27 7.21 12.20
N LEU A 373 13.99 6.19 11.76
CA LEU A 373 14.43 5.04 12.57
C LEU A 373 15.91 4.77 12.30
N TYR A 374 16.68 4.56 13.37
CA TYR A 374 18.06 4.10 13.30
C TYR A 374 18.48 3.36 14.57
N ARG A 375 19.59 2.62 14.47
CA ARG A 375 20.23 1.95 15.59
C ARG A 375 21.32 2.85 16.16
N LYS A 376 21.17 3.25 17.44
CA LYS A 376 21.98 4.32 18.08
C LYS A 376 23.48 4.04 18.17
N ASP A 377 23.88 2.76 18.24
CA ASP A 377 25.28 2.32 18.32
C ASP A 377 25.95 2.11 16.94
N MET A 378 25.19 2.23 15.85
CA MET A 378 25.65 1.97 14.48
C MET A 378 25.72 3.22 13.61
N VAL A 379 25.01 4.30 13.95
CA VAL A 379 24.96 5.53 13.15
C VAL A 379 25.70 6.67 13.84
N LYS A 380 26.24 7.60 13.02
CA LYS A 380 27.03 8.75 13.50
C LYS A 380 26.28 10.07 13.32
N LEU A 381 25.36 10.14 12.38
CA LEU A 381 24.63 11.35 11.96
C LEU A 381 25.56 12.53 11.60
N ASP A 382 26.68 12.21 10.96
CA ASP A 382 27.69 13.17 10.46
C ASP A 382 27.69 13.30 8.92
N GLY A 383 26.69 12.65 8.26
CA GLY A 383 26.58 12.54 6.80
C GLY A 383 27.22 11.25 6.23
N SER A 384 27.93 10.48 7.05
CA SER A 384 28.60 9.26 6.58
C SER A 384 27.71 8.01 6.56
N ASP A 385 26.51 8.09 7.12
CA ASP A 385 25.61 6.95 7.26
C ASP A 385 24.82 6.69 5.96
N PRO A 386 24.57 5.42 5.57
CA PRO A 386 23.68 5.09 4.48
C PRO A 386 22.23 5.31 4.88
N MET A 387 21.38 5.70 3.91
CA MET A 387 19.97 5.99 4.16
C MET A 387 19.06 5.34 3.15
N LEU A 388 17.88 4.92 3.62
CA LEU A 388 16.75 4.56 2.76
C LEU A 388 15.55 5.46 3.08
N LEU A 389 15.18 6.32 2.12
CA LEU A 389 14.00 7.18 2.18
C LEU A 389 12.85 6.53 1.41
N TYR A 390 11.70 6.35 2.07
CA TYR A 390 10.49 5.77 1.51
C TYR A 390 9.39 6.84 1.37
N GLY A 391 8.61 6.78 0.27
CA GLY A 391 7.44 7.62 0.07
C GLY A 391 6.36 6.97 -0.77
N TYR A 392 5.12 7.52 -0.65
CA TYR A 392 3.96 7.06 -1.42
C TYR A 392 3.16 8.23 -2.02
N GLY A 393 2.40 8.98 -1.20
CA GLY A 393 1.80 10.27 -1.54
C GLY A 393 0.63 10.21 -2.52
N SER A 394 -0.33 9.29 -2.35
CA SER A 394 -1.54 9.20 -3.19
C SER A 394 -2.70 8.57 -2.42
N TYR A 395 -3.93 8.78 -2.93
CA TYR A 395 -5.18 8.15 -2.46
C TYR A 395 -5.55 8.43 -1.00
N GLU A 396 -5.05 9.53 -0.43
CA GLU A 396 -5.22 9.82 1.01
C GLU A 396 -4.64 8.73 1.94
N ILE A 397 -3.83 7.79 1.39
CA ILE A 397 -3.25 6.70 2.15
C ILE A 397 -2.15 7.24 3.07
N CYS A 398 -2.32 7.05 4.37
CA CYS A 398 -1.30 7.33 5.37
C CYS A 398 -0.26 6.20 5.39
N ILE A 399 1.01 6.54 5.27
CA ILE A 399 2.10 5.57 5.47
C ILE A 399 2.51 5.61 6.93
N ASP A 400 1.73 4.93 7.76
CA ASP A 400 1.97 4.91 9.19
C ASP A 400 3.30 4.21 9.54
N PRO A 401 4.03 4.73 10.55
CA PRO A 401 5.35 4.25 10.94
C PRO A 401 5.26 2.94 11.75
N THR A 402 4.75 1.88 11.13
CA THR A 402 4.60 0.55 11.74
C THR A 402 5.90 -0.24 11.80
N PHE A 403 5.97 -1.22 12.69
CA PHE A 403 7.06 -2.18 12.78
C PHE A 403 7.11 -3.09 11.54
N ARG A 404 8.31 -3.28 11.00
CA ARG A 404 8.56 -4.25 9.92
C ARG A 404 9.89 -4.95 10.18
N GLY A 405 9.85 -6.23 10.52
CA GLY A 405 11.04 -7.04 10.85
C GLY A 405 12.11 -7.05 9.76
N SER A 406 11.72 -7.09 8.46
CA SER A 406 12.66 -7.03 7.35
C SER A 406 13.50 -5.75 7.31
N ARG A 407 12.96 -4.63 7.79
CA ARG A 407 13.65 -3.32 7.83
C ARG A 407 14.93 -3.34 8.67
N PHE A 408 14.92 -4.14 9.74
CA PHE A 408 16.07 -4.25 10.65
C PHE A 408 17.30 -4.87 9.98
N SER A 409 17.13 -5.60 8.88
CA SER A 409 18.29 -6.08 8.11
C SER A 409 19.14 -4.95 7.53
N LEU A 410 18.55 -3.77 7.27
CA LEU A 410 19.30 -2.56 6.89
C LEU A 410 19.72 -1.75 8.11
N VAL A 411 18.82 -1.53 9.05
CA VAL A 411 19.08 -0.71 10.25
C VAL A 411 20.23 -1.28 11.09
N ASP A 412 20.31 -2.60 11.23
CA ASP A 412 21.43 -3.29 11.91
C ASP A 412 22.75 -3.29 11.10
N ARG A 413 22.73 -2.72 9.90
CA ARG A 413 23.93 -2.42 9.09
C ARG A 413 24.28 -0.93 9.08
N GLY A 414 23.69 -0.15 9.99
CA GLY A 414 23.96 1.27 10.15
C GLY A 414 23.14 2.17 9.22
N PHE A 415 22.04 1.67 8.63
CA PHE A 415 21.16 2.54 7.85
C PHE A 415 20.27 3.39 8.73
N VAL A 416 20.08 4.64 8.32
CA VAL A 416 18.96 5.47 8.73
C VAL A 416 17.79 5.15 7.79
N TYR A 417 16.65 4.77 8.34
CA TYR A 417 15.42 4.52 7.57
C TYR A 417 14.42 5.66 7.81
N VAL A 418 13.93 6.26 6.73
CA VAL A 418 13.02 7.40 6.81
C VAL A 418 11.77 7.15 5.99
N ILE A 419 10.60 7.52 6.53
CA ILE A 419 9.33 7.63 5.81
C ILE A 419 9.01 9.12 5.66
N ALA A 420 8.87 9.59 4.43
CA ALA A 420 8.38 10.94 4.13
C ALA A 420 6.85 10.91 3.98
N HIS A 421 6.15 11.69 4.80
CA HIS A 421 4.69 11.79 4.82
C HIS A 421 4.25 12.95 3.93
N ILE A 422 4.40 12.78 2.62
CA ILE A 422 4.25 13.81 1.58
C ILE A 422 2.79 14.05 1.19
N ARG A 423 2.49 15.22 0.63
CA ARG A 423 1.15 15.55 0.11
C ARG A 423 0.67 14.52 -0.93
N GLY A 424 -0.64 14.29 -0.95
CA GLY A 424 -1.29 13.18 -1.64
C GLY A 424 -1.60 12.00 -0.74
N GLY A 425 -0.89 11.86 0.40
CA GLY A 425 -1.31 11.05 1.55
C GLY A 425 -2.37 11.76 2.41
N GLY A 426 -2.74 11.16 3.53
CA GLY A 426 -3.76 11.69 4.45
C GLY A 426 -3.23 12.09 5.82
N GLU A 427 -1.91 12.09 6.02
CA GLU A 427 -1.32 12.21 7.35
C GLU A 427 -1.67 13.52 8.06
N MET A 428 -1.75 14.63 7.32
CA MET A 428 -2.11 15.95 7.87
C MET A 428 -3.59 16.31 7.66
N GLY A 429 -4.45 15.31 7.38
CA GLY A 429 -5.87 15.50 7.10
C GLY A 429 -6.21 15.60 5.61
N ARG A 430 -7.46 15.96 5.30
CA ARG A 430 -7.99 15.90 3.92
C ARG A 430 -7.28 16.86 2.96
N ASN A 431 -6.99 18.07 3.37
CA ASN A 431 -6.31 19.05 2.52
C ASN A 431 -4.91 18.60 2.10
N TRP A 432 -4.26 17.75 2.92
CA TRP A 432 -2.99 17.12 2.57
C TRP A 432 -3.09 16.23 1.32
N TYR A 433 -4.21 15.54 1.20
CA TYR A 433 -4.55 14.76 0.02
C TYR A 433 -4.94 15.65 -1.16
N GLU A 434 -5.84 16.61 -0.96
CA GLU A 434 -6.32 17.51 -2.02
C GLU A 434 -5.17 18.33 -2.64
N ASP A 435 -4.16 18.68 -1.85
CA ASP A 435 -2.99 19.41 -2.31
C ASP A 435 -1.91 18.53 -2.97
N GLY A 436 -2.16 17.22 -3.10
CA GLY A 436 -1.26 16.26 -3.75
C GLY A 436 -1.92 15.42 -4.84
N LYS A 437 -3.11 15.80 -5.36
CA LYS A 437 -3.80 15.10 -6.45
C LYS A 437 -4.17 16.02 -7.61
N LEU A 438 -4.69 15.44 -8.69
CA LEU A 438 -5.16 16.16 -9.88
C LEU A 438 -4.10 17.19 -10.36
N LEU A 439 -4.49 18.45 -10.56
CA LEU A 439 -3.60 19.54 -11.01
C LEU A 439 -2.58 20.00 -9.95
N LYS A 440 -2.60 19.41 -8.75
CA LYS A 440 -1.61 19.66 -7.68
C LYS A 440 -0.67 18.49 -7.44
N LYS A 441 -0.73 17.43 -8.27
CA LYS A 441 0.06 16.19 -8.09
C LYS A 441 1.57 16.40 -7.98
N LYS A 442 2.11 17.42 -8.63
CA LYS A 442 3.55 17.74 -8.55
C LYS A 442 4.03 18.09 -7.15
N ASN A 443 3.14 18.55 -6.26
CA ASN A 443 3.51 18.81 -4.86
C ASN A 443 4.01 17.54 -4.16
N THR A 444 3.46 16.36 -4.48
CA THR A 444 3.95 15.08 -3.98
C THR A 444 5.44 14.88 -4.29
N PHE A 445 5.87 15.23 -5.50
CA PHE A 445 7.26 15.03 -5.95
C PHE A 445 8.20 16.06 -5.35
N THR A 446 7.80 17.33 -5.32
CA THR A 446 8.60 18.40 -4.73
C THR A 446 8.74 18.27 -3.22
N ASP A 447 7.72 17.78 -2.52
CA ASP A 447 7.78 17.46 -1.10
C ASP A 447 8.82 16.37 -0.80
N PHE A 448 8.83 15.30 -1.60
CA PHE A 448 9.80 14.22 -1.43
C PHE A 448 11.24 14.69 -1.68
N ILE A 449 11.43 15.53 -2.71
CA ILE A 449 12.73 16.16 -2.99
C ILE A 449 13.15 17.04 -1.81
N ALA A 450 12.25 17.87 -1.27
CA ALA A 450 12.54 18.71 -0.10
C ALA A 450 12.93 17.89 1.14
N CYS A 451 12.26 16.74 1.37
CA CYS A 451 12.66 15.81 2.42
C CYS A 451 14.08 15.28 2.21
N ALA A 452 14.42 14.88 0.98
CA ALA A 452 15.76 14.39 0.63
C ALA A 452 16.84 15.46 0.86
N GLU A 453 16.61 16.69 0.38
CA GLU A 453 17.50 17.83 0.57
C GLU A 453 17.69 18.17 2.05
N HIS A 454 16.60 18.25 2.81
CA HIS A 454 16.63 18.49 4.26
C HIS A 454 17.50 17.45 5.01
N LEU A 455 17.35 16.15 4.66
CA LEU A 455 18.11 15.07 5.30
C LEU A 455 19.60 15.14 4.96
N ILE A 456 19.97 15.54 3.74
CA ILE A 456 21.37 15.76 3.33
C ILE A 456 21.96 16.99 4.07
N GLU A 457 21.25 18.11 4.07
CA GLU A 457 21.69 19.36 4.72
C GLU A 457 21.92 19.18 6.22
N ASN A 458 21.04 18.39 6.88
CA ASN A 458 21.13 18.08 8.30
C ASN A 458 22.04 16.88 8.62
N LYS A 459 22.84 16.41 7.64
CA LYS A 459 23.87 15.38 7.80
C LYS A 459 23.37 14.02 8.27
N TYR A 460 22.11 13.67 7.96
CA TYR A 460 21.65 12.30 8.13
C TYR A 460 22.30 11.35 7.13
N CYS A 461 22.63 11.84 5.92
CA CYS A 461 23.38 11.14 4.88
C CYS A 461 23.99 12.14 3.90
N THR A 462 24.73 11.63 2.90
CA THR A 462 25.07 12.38 1.67
C THR A 462 24.30 11.82 0.48
N LYS A 463 24.28 12.54 -0.64
CA LYS A 463 23.66 12.09 -1.89
C LYS A 463 24.26 10.78 -2.41
N GLU A 464 25.56 10.52 -2.16
CA GLU A 464 26.25 9.29 -2.52
C GLU A 464 25.82 8.08 -1.69
N LYS A 465 25.01 8.29 -0.63
CA LYS A 465 24.51 7.26 0.29
C LYS A 465 23.00 7.25 0.45
N LEU A 466 22.30 8.18 -0.18
CA LEU A 466 20.85 8.28 -0.15
C LEU A 466 20.24 7.32 -1.19
N CYS A 467 19.53 6.31 -0.70
CA CYS A 467 18.69 5.41 -1.50
C CYS A 467 17.22 5.76 -1.32
N ILE A 468 16.41 5.58 -2.37
CA ILE A 468 14.97 5.83 -2.33
C ILE A 468 14.17 4.61 -2.74
N ASN A 469 12.96 4.48 -2.19
CA ASN A 469 12.06 3.39 -2.50
C ASN A 469 10.59 3.85 -2.50
N GLY A 470 9.83 3.38 -3.49
CA GLY A 470 8.40 3.57 -3.59
C GLY A 470 7.75 2.51 -4.45
N ARG A 471 6.46 2.22 -4.22
CA ARG A 471 5.72 1.14 -4.87
C ARG A 471 4.39 1.64 -5.43
N SER A 472 3.95 1.14 -6.59
CA SER A 472 2.68 1.53 -7.23
C SER A 472 2.65 3.03 -7.54
N ALA A 473 1.74 3.82 -6.96
CA ALA A 473 1.77 5.28 -7.01
C ALA A 473 3.07 5.87 -6.39
N GLY A 474 3.65 5.21 -5.36
CA GLY A 474 5.02 5.52 -4.88
C GLY A 474 6.10 5.18 -5.92
N GLY A 475 5.83 4.26 -6.85
CA GLY A 475 6.67 4.00 -8.01
C GLY A 475 6.60 5.11 -9.06
N LEU A 476 5.43 5.73 -9.26
CA LEU A 476 5.29 6.98 -10.01
C LEU A 476 6.15 8.08 -9.37
N LEU A 477 6.06 8.25 -8.05
CA LEU A 477 6.92 9.17 -7.30
C LEU A 477 8.40 8.92 -7.63
N MET A 478 8.86 7.65 -7.59
CA MET A 478 10.25 7.32 -7.92
C MET A 478 10.60 7.74 -9.35
N GLY A 479 9.78 7.38 -10.34
CA GLY A 479 10.03 7.76 -11.74
C GLY A 479 10.05 9.26 -11.97
N ALA A 480 9.15 10.01 -11.33
CA ALA A 480 9.08 11.47 -11.44
C ALA A 480 10.31 12.16 -10.83
N VAL A 481 10.69 11.81 -9.59
CA VAL A 481 11.84 12.46 -8.92
C VAL A 481 13.16 12.09 -9.57
N LEU A 482 13.29 10.90 -10.17
CA LEU A 482 14.45 10.49 -10.95
C LEU A 482 14.62 11.32 -12.22
N ASN A 483 13.52 11.72 -12.87
CA ASN A 483 13.58 12.64 -14.03
C ASN A 483 13.85 14.09 -13.63
N MET A 484 13.40 14.50 -12.42
CA MET A 484 13.52 15.88 -11.93
C MET A 484 14.89 16.16 -11.29
N ARG A 485 15.36 15.26 -10.41
CA ARG A 485 16.56 15.44 -9.59
C ARG A 485 17.35 14.12 -9.43
N PRO A 486 17.84 13.53 -10.54
CA PRO A 486 18.63 12.29 -10.47
C PRO A 486 19.92 12.44 -9.65
N ASP A 487 20.42 13.66 -9.56
CA ASP A 487 21.67 14.04 -8.86
C ASP A 487 21.62 13.84 -7.33
N LEU A 488 20.44 13.75 -6.73
CA LEU A 488 20.25 13.63 -5.29
C LEU A 488 20.40 12.20 -4.76
N PHE A 489 20.32 11.19 -5.62
CA PHE A 489 20.14 9.81 -5.19
C PHE A 489 21.29 8.90 -5.65
N LYS A 490 21.72 7.98 -4.79
CA LYS A 490 22.67 6.93 -5.14
C LYS A 490 21.98 5.74 -5.79
N ALA A 491 20.81 5.35 -5.28
CA ALA A 491 20.05 4.24 -5.81
C ALA A 491 18.54 4.45 -5.63
N ALA A 492 17.74 3.89 -6.54
CA ALA A 492 16.29 3.93 -6.49
C ALA A 492 15.68 2.56 -6.73
N VAL A 493 14.63 2.24 -5.98
CA VAL A 493 13.80 1.05 -6.18
C VAL A 493 12.37 1.49 -6.50
N ALA A 494 11.93 1.20 -7.72
CA ALA A 494 10.59 1.44 -8.20
C ALA A 494 9.83 0.11 -8.30
N GLY A 495 8.98 -0.19 -7.31
CA GLY A 495 8.20 -1.43 -7.26
C GLY A 495 6.87 -1.30 -7.97
N VAL A 496 6.58 -2.16 -8.97
CA VAL A 496 5.33 -2.15 -9.76
C VAL A 496 4.86 -0.73 -10.09
N PRO A 497 5.74 0.11 -10.68
CA PRO A 497 5.53 1.54 -10.74
C PRO A 497 4.51 1.95 -11.81
N PHE A 498 3.63 2.88 -11.45
CA PHE A 498 2.70 3.54 -12.37
C PHE A 498 3.44 4.66 -13.11
N VAL A 499 4.01 4.36 -14.28
CA VAL A 499 4.97 5.25 -14.96
C VAL A 499 4.61 5.66 -16.38
N ASP A 500 3.60 5.07 -16.99
CA ASP A 500 3.05 5.46 -18.29
C ASP A 500 1.66 6.07 -18.14
N VAL A 501 1.61 7.17 -17.37
CA VAL A 501 0.38 7.78 -16.86
C VAL A 501 -0.61 8.12 -17.98
N LEU A 502 -0.12 8.77 -19.04
CA LEU A 502 -1.00 9.20 -20.14
C LEU A 502 -1.59 8.02 -20.92
N THR A 503 -0.77 7.03 -21.26
CA THR A 503 -1.25 5.89 -22.04
C THR A 503 -2.30 5.09 -21.27
N THR A 504 -2.08 4.89 -19.98
CA THR A 504 -3.02 4.15 -19.12
C THR A 504 -4.30 4.95 -18.86
N MET A 505 -4.20 6.26 -18.54
CA MET A 505 -5.37 7.08 -18.24
C MET A 505 -6.22 7.46 -19.48
N LEU A 506 -5.66 7.36 -20.69
CA LEU A 506 -6.40 7.54 -21.95
C LEU A 506 -7.19 6.29 -22.39
N ASP A 507 -6.91 5.13 -21.83
CA ASP A 507 -7.53 3.86 -22.23
C ASP A 507 -8.54 3.34 -21.18
N PRO A 508 -9.84 3.65 -21.33
CA PRO A 508 -10.87 3.19 -20.39
C PRO A 508 -11.10 1.67 -20.41
N THR A 509 -10.48 0.94 -21.34
CA THR A 509 -10.57 -0.53 -21.38
C THR A 509 -9.61 -1.21 -20.39
N ILE A 510 -8.62 -0.47 -19.90
CA ILE A 510 -7.75 -0.94 -18.81
C ILE A 510 -8.55 -0.97 -17.51
N PRO A 511 -8.55 -2.08 -16.77
CA PRO A 511 -9.26 -2.16 -15.50
C PRO A 511 -8.86 -1.02 -14.54
N LEU A 512 -9.84 -0.43 -13.87
CA LEU A 512 -9.75 0.67 -12.91
C LEU A 512 -9.51 2.07 -13.50
N THR A 513 -9.13 2.24 -14.77
CA THR A 513 -8.81 3.56 -15.35
C THR A 513 -9.92 4.59 -15.12
N THR A 514 -11.19 4.24 -15.34
CA THR A 514 -12.32 5.18 -15.15
C THR A 514 -12.43 5.65 -13.70
N ALA A 515 -12.27 4.75 -12.73
CA ALA A 515 -12.29 5.06 -11.29
C ALA A 515 -11.03 5.84 -10.83
N GLU A 516 -9.97 5.83 -11.62
CA GLU A 516 -8.71 6.54 -11.32
C GLU A 516 -8.72 8.00 -11.76
N TRP A 517 -9.67 8.44 -12.60
CA TRP A 517 -9.75 9.84 -13.03
C TRP A 517 -10.02 10.82 -11.88
N GLU A 518 -10.65 10.39 -10.79
CA GLU A 518 -10.82 11.21 -9.58
C GLU A 518 -9.50 11.46 -8.82
N GLU A 519 -8.48 10.62 -9.04
CA GLU A 519 -7.15 10.78 -8.44
C GLU A 519 -6.19 11.55 -9.35
N TRP A 520 -6.14 11.17 -10.64
CA TRP A 520 -5.13 11.65 -11.57
C TRP A 520 -5.66 12.75 -12.50
N GLY A 521 -6.97 12.78 -12.74
CA GLY A 521 -7.64 13.58 -13.77
C GLY A 521 -7.97 12.76 -15.01
N ASP A 522 -8.87 13.27 -15.83
CA ASP A 522 -9.27 12.68 -17.10
C ASP A 522 -8.50 13.33 -18.26
N PRO A 523 -7.47 12.66 -18.85
CA PRO A 523 -6.65 13.28 -19.89
C PRO A 523 -7.36 13.44 -21.23
N ARG A 524 -8.61 12.98 -21.39
CA ARG A 524 -9.49 13.38 -22.51
C ARG A 524 -9.87 14.87 -22.44
N LYS A 525 -9.64 15.50 -21.29
CA LYS A 525 -9.68 16.96 -21.11
C LYS A 525 -8.26 17.51 -21.25
N GLU A 526 -8.10 18.51 -22.11
CA GLU A 526 -6.81 19.06 -22.52
C GLU A 526 -5.94 19.53 -21.34
N GLU A 527 -6.54 20.16 -20.34
CA GLU A 527 -5.84 20.64 -19.13
C GLU A 527 -5.14 19.47 -18.38
N TYR A 528 -5.86 18.38 -18.12
CA TYR A 528 -5.30 17.22 -17.45
C TYR A 528 -4.27 16.49 -18.29
N TYR A 529 -4.47 16.46 -19.61
CA TYR A 529 -3.51 15.85 -20.54
C TYR A 529 -2.13 16.49 -20.42
N TYR A 530 -2.06 17.81 -20.62
CA TYR A 530 -0.77 18.51 -20.57
C TYR A 530 -0.17 18.52 -19.16
N TYR A 531 -1.00 18.58 -18.14
CA TYR A 531 -0.50 18.48 -16.77
C TYR A 531 0.11 17.10 -16.48
N MET A 532 -0.57 16.00 -16.80
CA MET A 532 -0.05 14.65 -16.67
C MET A 532 1.21 14.44 -17.51
N LYS A 533 1.21 14.88 -18.78
CA LYS A 533 2.36 14.81 -19.66
C LYS A 533 3.61 15.44 -19.03
N SER A 534 3.43 16.52 -18.27
CA SER A 534 4.54 17.25 -17.64
C SER A 534 5.23 16.51 -16.51
N TYR A 535 4.68 15.39 -16.02
CA TYR A 535 5.29 14.58 -14.96
C TYR A 535 5.31 13.06 -15.24
N SER A 536 4.55 12.57 -16.22
CA SER A 536 4.52 11.14 -16.58
C SER A 536 5.94 10.61 -16.83
N PRO A 537 6.43 9.64 -16.04
CA PRO A 537 7.84 9.27 -16.09
C PRO A 537 8.31 8.81 -17.46
N VAL A 538 7.56 7.97 -18.17
CA VAL A 538 7.91 7.51 -19.52
C VAL A 538 8.03 8.67 -20.50
N ASP A 539 7.18 9.69 -20.37
CA ASP A 539 7.17 10.85 -21.28
C ASP A 539 8.30 11.85 -20.98
N ASN A 540 8.93 11.77 -19.79
CA ASN A 540 9.93 12.72 -19.32
C ASN A 540 11.35 12.15 -19.13
N VAL A 541 11.62 10.93 -19.59
CA VAL A 541 13.00 10.40 -19.61
C VAL A 541 13.86 11.24 -20.56
N LYS A 542 15.05 11.64 -20.10
CA LYS A 542 16.00 12.51 -20.81
C LYS A 542 17.34 11.84 -20.94
N ALA A 543 18.17 12.35 -21.87
CA ALA A 543 19.58 12.03 -21.93
C ALA A 543 20.31 12.73 -20.78
N GLN A 544 20.49 12.01 -19.66
CA GLN A 544 21.17 12.47 -18.44
C GLN A 544 21.69 11.29 -17.64
N ASP A 545 22.52 11.55 -16.65
CA ASP A 545 22.98 10.56 -15.70
C ASP A 545 21.86 10.23 -14.71
N TYR A 546 21.62 8.93 -14.49
CA TYR A 546 20.68 8.40 -13.52
C TYR A 546 21.41 7.60 -12.43
N PRO A 547 20.88 7.52 -11.21
CA PRO A 547 21.44 6.65 -10.17
C PRO A 547 21.30 5.17 -10.54
N HIS A 548 21.77 4.26 -9.68
CA HIS A 548 21.43 2.85 -9.81
C HIS A 548 19.93 2.66 -9.66
N ILE A 549 19.28 1.93 -10.57
CA ILE A 549 17.83 1.74 -10.57
C ILE A 549 17.47 0.26 -10.62
N LEU A 550 16.58 -0.16 -9.71
CA LEU A 550 15.87 -1.43 -9.76
C LEU A 550 14.38 -1.17 -9.98
N VAL A 551 13.85 -1.74 -11.05
CA VAL A 551 12.41 -1.73 -11.34
C VAL A 551 11.87 -3.15 -11.19
N THR A 552 10.73 -3.33 -10.51
CA THR A 552 10.07 -4.63 -10.40
C THR A 552 8.66 -4.58 -10.97
N ALA A 553 8.16 -5.72 -11.49
CA ALA A 553 6.82 -5.86 -12.04
C ALA A 553 6.26 -7.26 -11.78
N GLY A 554 4.93 -7.40 -11.85
CA GLY A 554 4.24 -8.68 -11.92
C GLY A 554 3.54 -8.82 -13.28
N LEU A 555 3.76 -9.94 -14.00
CA LEU A 555 3.16 -10.16 -15.32
C LEU A 555 1.62 -10.12 -15.26
N ASN A 556 1.04 -10.64 -14.17
CA ASN A 556 -0.40 -10.72 -13.96
C ASN A 556 -0.96 -9.59 -13.07
N ASP A 557 -0.27 -8.46 -13.03
CA ASP A 557 -0.73 -7.29 -12.28
C ASP A 557 -2.00 -6.70 -12.93
N PRO A 558 -3.14 -6.64 -12.18
CA PRO A 558 -4.40 -6.10 -12.70
C PRO A 558 -4.55 -4.58 -12.47
N ARG A 559 -3.62 -3.95 -11.70
CA ARG A 559 -3.69 -2.52 -11.31
C ARG A 559 -2.74 -1.66 -12.10
N VAL A 560 -1.50 -2.14 -12.25
CA VAL A 560 -0.44 -1.47 -13.02
C VAL A 560 0.12 -2.48 -14.02
N MET A 561 -0.17 -2.27 -15.27
CA MET A 561 0.27 -3.21 -16.31
C MET A 561 1.79 -3.33 -16.34
N TYR A 562 2.30 -4.56 -16.42
CA TYR A 562 3.74 -4.86 -16.49
C TYR A 562 4.45 -4.13 -17.65
N SER A 563 3.71 -3.75 -18.68
CA SER A 563 4.21 -3.02 -19.84
C SER A 563 4.68 -1.61 -19.51
N GLU A 564 4.08 -0.94 -18.51
CA GLU A 564 4.51 0.40 -18.08
C GLU A 564 5.95 0.39 -17.57
N PRO A 565 6.31 -0.40 -16.54
CA PRO A 565 7.70 -0.50 -16.10
C PRO A 565 8.65 -1.03 -17.18
N ALA A 566 8.19 -1.96 -18.06
CA ALA A 566 9.02 -2.46 -19.16
C ALA A 566 9.38 -1.35 -20.17
N LYS A 567 8.40 -0.52 -20.55
CA LYS A 567 8.62 0.66 -21.41
C LYS A 567 9.54 1.69 -20.78
N PHE A 568 9.35 1.95 -19.48
CA PHE A 568 10.18 2.89 -18.74
C PHE A 568 11.65 2.46 -18.73
N VAL A 569 11.91 1.18 -18.45
CA VAL A 569 13.27 0.63 -18.46
C VAL A 569 13.88 0.66 -19.87
N ALA A 570 13.12 0.30 -20.90
CA ALA A 570 13.58 0.34 -22.27
C ALA A 570 14.02 1.77 -22.67
N LYS A 571 13.22 2.77 -22.31
CA LYS A 571 13.51 4.18 -22.59
C LYS A 571 14.68 4.72 -21.77
N LEU A 572 14.80 4.34 -20.51
CA LEU A 572 15.97 4.67 -19.68
C LEU A 572 17.24 4.08 -20.27
N ARG A 573 17.24 2.82 -20.72
CA ARG A 573 18.42 2.19 -21.36
C ARG A 573 18.86 2.89 -22.63
N GLU A 574 17.92 3.42 -23.38
CA GLU A 574 18.22 4.18 -24.58
C GLU A 574 18.89 5.52 -24.28
N LEU A 575 18.43 6.22 -23.23
CA LEU A 575 18.73 7.63 -23.04
C LEU A 575 19.73 7.92 -21.92
N LYS A 576 19.87 7.02 -20.92
CA LYS A 576 20.83 7.27 -19.83
C LYS A 576 22.27 7.39 -20.34
N THR A 577 23.04 8.31 -19.73
CA THR A 577 24.41 8.61 -20.14
C THR A 577 25.48 8.07 -19.17
N ASP A 578 25.08 7.48 -18.08
CA ASP A 578 25.91 6.89 -17.02
C ASP A 578 26.08 5.37 -17.16
N ASP A 579 27.00 4.77 -16.37
CA ASP A 579 27.25 3.33 -16.27
C ASP A 579 26.59 2.66 -15.04
N ASN A 580 25.70 3.36 -14.34
CA ASN A 580 25.02 2.83 -13.18
C ASN A 580 24.09 1.66 -13.54
N LEU A 581 23.87 0.75 -12.59
CA LEU A 581 23.00 -0.41 -12.76
C LEU A 581 21.57 0.03 -13.10
N LEU A 582 21.01 -0.51 -14.17
CA LEU A 582 19.58 -0.45 -14.49
C LEU A 582 19.06 -1.87 -14.63
N LEU A 583 18.32 -2.31 -13.64
CA LEU A 583 17.80 -3.68 -13.52
C LEU A 583 16.27 -3.70 -13.61
N PHE A 584 15.74 -4.68 -14.33
CA PHE A 584 14.32 -4.92 -14.42
C PHE A 584 14.01 -6.38 -14.07
N LYS A 585 13.14 -6.59 -13.07
CA LYS A 585 12.67 -7.91 -12.66
C LYS A 585 11.17 -8.00 -12.81
N CYS A 586 10.71 -8.80 -13.78
CA CYS A 586 9.30 -9.11 -13.97
C CYS A 586 8.99 -10.52 -13.44
N GLU A 587 8.23 -10.62 -12.35
CA GLU A 587 7.77 -11.90 -11.80
C GLU A 587 6.62 -12.46 -12.64
N LEU A 588 6.90 -13.49 -13.45
CA LEU A 588 5.95 -14.04 -14.43
C LEU A 588 4.72 -14.71 -13.80
N GLY A 589 4.79 -15.10 -12.52
CA GLY A 589 3.68 -15.71 -11.78
C GLY A 589 3.07 -14.80 -10.71
N ALA A 590 3.34 -13.50 -10.73
CA ALA A 590 2.88 -12.57 -9.70
C ALA A 590 1.90 -11.53 -10.23
N GLY A 591 1.02 -11.04 -9.33
CA GLY A 591 0.18 -9.86 -9.51
C GLY A 591 0.78 -8.63 -8.82
N HIS A 592 -0.08 -7.65 -8.48
CA HIS A 592 0.33 -6.36 -7.88
C HIS A 592 1.04 -6.51 -6.54
N PHE A 593 0.62 -7.45 -5.70
CA PHE A 593 1.09 -7.63 -4.32
C PHE A 593 2.10 -8.77 -4.15
N SER A 594 2.78 -9.20 -5.21
CA SER A 594 3.76 -10.28 -5.17
C SER A 594 3.17 -11.68 -5.38
N LYS A 595 4.03 -12.70 -5.30
CA LYS A 595 3.60 -14.10 -5.26
C LYS A 595 2.95 -14.42 -3.93
N SER A 596 1.94 -15.28 -3.94
CA SER A 596 1.38 -15.85 -2.72
C SER A 596 2.41 -16.77 -2.05
N GLY A 597 2.54 -16.65 -0.73
CA GLY A 597 3.43 -17.51 0.05
C GLY A 597 4.02 -16.78 1.24
N ARG A 598 4.12 -17.48 2.37
CA ARG A 598 4.55 -16.93 3.66
C ARG A 598 5.92 -16.22 3.60
N PHE A 599 6.84 -16.72 2.78
CA PHE A 599 8.22 -16.22 2.70
C PHE A 599 8.52 -15.45 1.41
N GLU A 600 7.58 -15.40 0.45
CA GLU A 600 7.84 -14.74 -0.84
C GLU A 600 8.07 -13.24 -0.66
N LYS A 601 7.30 -12.59 0.21
CA LYS A 601 7.50 -11.17 0.54
C LYS A 601 8.87 -10.90 1.14
N LEU A 602 9.36 -11.78 2.02
CA LEU A 602 10.70 -11.65 2.60
C LEU A 602 11.82 -11.82 1.56
N ARG A 603 11.61 -12.68 0.55
CA ARG A 603 12.56 -12.82 -0.57
C ARG A 603 12.61 -11.56 -1.44
N GLU A 604 11.47 -10.94 -1.69
CA GLU A 604 11.42 -9.67 -2.43
C GLU A 604 12.10 -8.54 -1.66
N ASP A 605 11.84 -8.43 -0.35
CA ASP A 605 12.51 -7.46 0.51
C ASP A 605 14.02 -7.71 0.53
N ALA A 606 14.45 -8.97 0.67
CA ALA A 606 15.87 -9.36 0.64
C ALA A 606 16.54 -9.04 -0.71
N PHE A 607 15.85 -9.28 -1.83
CA PHE A 607 16.34 -8.93 -3.15
C PHE A 607 16.50 -7.42 -3.32
N THR A 608 15.52 -6.65 -2.87
CA THR A 608 15.55 -5.19 -2.87
C THR A 608 16.71 -4.65 -2.04
N TYR A 609 16.90 -5.18 -0.84
CA TYR A 609 18.00 -4.76 0.04
C TYR A 609 19.36 -5.18 -0.48
N ALA A 610 19.48 -6.36 -1.08
CA ALA A 610 20.71 -6.79 -1.74
C ALA A 610 21.11 -5.83 -2.88
N PHE A 611 20.13 -5.36 -3.68
CA PHE A 611 20.39 -4.34 -4.70
C PHE A 611 20.90 -3.03 -4.08
N ILE A 612 20.25 -2.54 -3.02
CA ILE A 612 20.67 -1.32 -2.31
C ILE A 612 22.11 -1.46 -1.79
N LEU A 613 22.42 -2.57 -1.11
CA LEU A 613 23.77 -2.84 -0.59
C LEU A 613 24.79 -2.95 -1.71
N LYS A 614 24.44 -3.55 -2.85
CA LYS A 614 25.31 -3.62 -4.03
C LYS A 614 25.59 -2.24 -4.62
N ALA A 615 24.58 -1.40 -4.78
CA ALA A 615 24.69 -0.05 -5.29
C ALA A 615 25.56 0.85 -4.41
N LEU A 616 25.58 0.60 -3.09
CA LEU A 616 26.40 1.29 -2.10
C LEU A 616 27.81 0.68 -1.93
N GLY A 617 28.12 -0.44 -2.61
CA GLY A 617 29.39 -1.15 -2.42
C GLY A 617 29.53 -1.83 -1.05
N MET A 618 28.40 -2.11 -0.36
CA MET A 618 28.37 -2.68 0.99
C MET A 618 28.19 -4.22 1.00
N MET A 619 28.31 -4.88 -0.16
CA MET A 619 28.29 -6.35 -0.22
C MET A 619 29.62 -6.89 0.32
N THR A 620 29.58 -7.59 1.44
CA THR A 620 30.75 -8.36 1.92
C THR A 620 30.98 -9.53 0.98
N PRO A 621 32.21 -9.74 0.46
CA PRO A 621 32.52 -10.97 -0.25
C PRO A 621 32.26 -12.15 0.71
N THR A 622 31.42 -13.09 0.32
CA THR A 622 31.27 -14.34 1.06
C THR A 622 32.59 -15.10 0.89
N THR A 623 33.47 -15.03 1.89
CA THR A 623 34.56 -16.00 2.00
C THR A 623 33.91 -17.36 2.16
N ALA A 624 34.06 -18.19 1.14
CA ALA A 624 33.61 -19.58 1.16
C ALA A 624 34.43 -20.33 2.22
N SER A 625 34.06 -20.22 3.49
CA SER A 625 34.51 -21.12 4.56
C SER A 625 33.60 -20.96 5.77
N SER A 626 32.88 -21.99 6.04
CA SER A 626 32.06 -22.32 7.22
C SER A 626 30.55 -22.37 6.98
N LEU A 627 30.10 -23.43 6.36
CA LEU A 627 28.86 -24.12 6.68
C LEU A 627 29.17 -25.56 7.01
#